data_6a01a7b6b0458eb1780b5021a3a7c424
#
_entry.id   6a01a7b6b0458eb1780b5021a3a7c424
#
_cell.length_a   1.000
_cell.length_b   1.000
_cell.length_c   1.000
_cell.angle_alpha   90.00
_cell.angle_beta   90.00
_cell.angle_gamma   90.00
#
_symmetry.space_group_name_H-M   'P 1'
#
loop_
_entity.id
_entity.type
_entity.pdbx_description
1 polymer ?
#
loop_
_entity_poly.entity_id
_entity_poly.type
_entity_poly.pdbx_seq_one_letter_code
_entity_poly.pdbx_strand_id
1 'polypeptide(L)'
;MDYMDREGHRIKKTTSQDKFLKFVYTHTATRVLMRPLLLPAVSRLGGKLLNTKVSAVFAGLFARAHGIDLNKYEKQKFDSYNDFFTRKIKAEERPVNREDTVLISPCDGKVSVYPIHENGRFFIKHTPYTTHSLIRDAKLARHYMGGWAVVIRLTVDDYHRYCYVADGEKTYQRRIPGIFHTVNPIANDICPIYKMNSREYCCLLYTSDAADELDGV
;
A
#
# COMPACT_ATOMS: atom_id res chain seq x y z
N MET A 1 13.76 11.22 2.58
CA MET A 1 12.29 11.25 2.47
C MET A 1 11.77 12.28 3.46
N ASP A 2 10.87 13.18 3.02
CA ASP A 2 10.30 14.21 3.88
C ASP A 2 8.84 13.84 4.17
N TYR A 3 8.44 13.90 5.43
CA TYR A 3 7.06 13.71 5.86
C TYR A 3 6.79 14.55 7.11
N MET A 4 5.52 14.81 7.40
CA MET A 4 5.10 15.47 8.63
C MET A 4 4.55 14.42 9.62
N ASP A 5 4.85 14.59 10.90
CA ASP A 5 4.21 13.83 11.97
C ASP A 5 2.80 14.38 12.27
N ARG A 6 2.13 13.81 13.27
CA ARG A 6 0.78 14.25 13.66
C ARG A 6 0.76 15.61 14.34
N GLU A 7 1.89 16.04 14.89
CA GLU A 7 2.07 17.34 15.52
C GLU A 7 2.49 18.44 14.52
N GLY A 8 2.65 18.09 13.22
CA GLY A 8 3.01 19.02 12.16
C GLY A 8 4.52 19.25 11.99
N HIS A 9 5.37 18.50 12.68
CA HIS A 9 6.82 18.63 12.53
C HIS A 9 7.30 17.96 11.25
N ARG A 10 8.15 18.65 10.50
CA ARG A 10 8.75 18.13 9.28
C ARG A 10 9.93 17.23 9.59
N ILE A 11 9.79 15.94 9.29
CA ILE A 11 10.85 14.94 9.48
C ILE A 11 11.51 14.65 8.14
N LYS A 12 12.81 14.89 8.06
CA LYS A 12 13.64 14.56 6.91
C LYS A 12 14.54 13.37 7.25
N LYS A 13 14.17 12.17 6.76
CA LYS A 13 14.94 10.94 7.00
C LYS A 13 15.44 10.36 5.67
N THR A 14 16.77 10.29 5.51
CA THR A 14 17.40 9.58 4.39
C THR A 14 18.11 8.36 4.94
N THR A 15 17.74 7.19 4.48
CA THR A 15 18.32 5.91 4.90
C THR A 15 19.36 5.43 3.90
N SER A 16 20.24 4.49 4.33
CA SER A 16 21.16 3.80 3.39
C SER A 16 20.40 3.06 2.30
N GLN A 17 19.23 2.52 2.61
CA GLN A 17 18.31 1.92 1.65
C GLN A 17 17.87 2.91 0.57
N ASP A 18 17.56 4.17 0.94
CA ASP A 18 17.17 5.21 -0.01
C ASP A 18 18.30 5.52 -1.00
N LYS A 19 19.55 5.58 -0.52
CA LYS A 19 20.73 5.79 -1.37
C LYS A 19 20.94 4.64 -2.35
N PHE A 20 20.84 3.41 -1.85
CA PHE A 20 20.93 2.20 -2.66
C PHE A 20 19.83 2.15 -3.73
N LEU A 21 18.58 2.37 -3.37
CA LEU A 21 17.47 2.39 -4.32
C LEU A 21 17.64 3.48 -5.37
N LYS A 22 18.08 4.68 -4.97
CA LYS A 22 18.38 5.76 -5.92
C LYS A 22 19.43 5.31 -6.93
N PHE A 23 20.52 4.71 -6.48
CA PHE A 23 21.56 4.16 -7.38
C PHE A 23 20.97 3.14 -8.35
N VAL A 24 20.25 2.12 -7.83
CA VAL A 24 19.66 1.05 -8.65
C VAL A 24 18.71 1.58 -9.70
N TYR A 25 17.82 2.51 -9.35
CA TYR A 25 16.81 3.02 -10.27
C TYR A 25 17.34 4.08 -11.23
N THR A 26 18.38 4.83 -10.88
CA THR A 26 18.95 5.87 -11.75
C THR A 26 19.73 5.26 -12.92
N HIS A 27 20.47 4.18 -12.68
CA HIS A 27 21.31 3.58 -13.73
C HIS A 27 20.54 2.53 -14.56
N THR A 28 20.59 2.67 -15.88
CA THR A 28 19.87 1.75 -16.79
C THR A 28 20.37 0.30 -16.67
N ALA A 29 21.68 0.10 -16.55
CA ALA A 29 22.27 -1.23 -16.40
C ALA A 29 21.74 -1.97 -15.14
N THR A 30 21.71 -1.28 -13.98
CA THR A 30 21.21 -1.89 -12.73
C THR A 30 19.71 -2.15 -12.80
N ARG A 31 18.92 -1.29 -13.45
CA ARG A 31 17.50 -1.55 -13.68
C ARG A 31 17.26 -2.80 -14.53
N VAL A 32 18.07 -3.01 -15.56
CA VAL A 32 17.97 -4.21 -16.42
C VAL A 32 18.33 -5.44 -15.61
N LEU A 33 19.42 -5.38 -14.84
CA LEU A 33 19.87 -6.49 -13.98
C LEU A 33 18.85 -6.86 -12.90
N MET A 34 18.08 -5.90 -12.40
CA MET A 34 17.04 -6.13 -11.39
C MET A 34 15.74 -6.74 -11.96
N ARG A 35 15.52 -6.69 -13.28
CA ARG A 35 14.27 -7.19 -13.89
C ARG A 35 13.88 -8.61 -13.47
N PRO A 36 14.79 -9.61 -13.47
CA PRO A 36 14.45 -10.97 -13.04
C PRO A 36 13.90 -11.01 -11.59
N LEU A 37 14.46 -10.20 -10.70
CA LEU A 37 14.05 -10.13 -9.28
C LEU A 37 12.65 -9.53 -9.09
N LEU A 38 12.16 -8.76 -10.06
CA LEU A 38 10.84 -8.14 -10.03
C LEU A 38 9.73 -9.09 -10.51
N LEU A 39 10.09 -10.28 -11.01
CA LEU A 39 9.13 -11.24 -11.54
C LEU A 39 8.28 -11.84 -10.41
N PRO A 40 6.98 -12.04 -10.65
CA PRO A 40 6.07 -12.66 -9.67
C PRO A 40 6.53 -14.06 -9.20
N ALA A 41 7.24 -14.79 -10.06
CA ALA A 41 7.78 -16.12 -9.72
C ALA A 41 8.81 -16.05 -8.58
N VAL A 42 9.72 -15.06 -8.64
CA VAL A 42 10.75 -14.84 -7.61
C VAL A 42 10.11 -14.42 -6.29
N SER A 43 9.14 -13.49 -6.33
CA SER A 43 8.39 -13.10 -5.13
C SER A 43 7.62 -14.27 -4.53
N ARG A 44 7.02 -15.14 -5.35
CA ARG A 44 6.34 -16.35 -4.86
C ARG A 44 7.31 -17.33 -4.19
N LEU A 45 8.50 -17.51 -4.76
CA LEU A 45 9.56 -18.34 -4.15
C LEU A 45 10.00 -17.75 -2.80
N GLY A 46 10.28 -16.44 -2.76
CA GLY A 46 10.60 -15.73 -1.51
C GLY A 46 9.47 -15.88 -0.47
N GLY A 47 8.23 -15.72 -0.87
CA GLY A 47 7.06 -15.93 0.00
C GLY A 47 6.98 -17.35 0.57
N LYS A 48 7.29 -18.38 -0.23
CA LYS A 48 7.35 -19.77 0.24
C LYS A 48 8.46 -19.97 1.30
N LEU A 49 9.64 -19.39 1.09
CA LEU A 49 10.73 -19.43 2.06
C LEU A 49 10.35 -18.73 3.37
N LEU A 50 9.69 -17.58 3.27
CA LEU A 50 9.22 -16.81 4.44
C LEU A 50 8.02 -17.46 5.16
N ASN A 51 7.40 -18.48 4.58
CA ASN A 51 6.37 -19.32 5.22
C ASN A 51 6.95 -20.52 5.99
N THR A 52 8.28 -20.73 5.95
CA THR A 52 8.89 -21.85 6.68
C THR A 52 9.05 -21.52 8.17
N LYS A 53 9.04 -22.57 9.02
CA LYS A 53 9.29 -22.43 10.46
C LYS A 53 10.66 -21.82 10.77
N VAL A 54 11.66 -22.08 9.94
CA VAL A 54 13.00 -21.49 10.07
C VAL A 54 12.96 -19.98 9.96
N SER A 55 12.08 -19.42 9.13
CA SER A 55 11.96 -17.98 8.97
C SER A 55 11.38 -17.27 10.21
N ALA A 56 10.74 -18.00 11.13
CA ALA A 56 10.20 -17.44 12.37
C ALA A 56 11.26 -16.78 13.26
N VAL A 57 12.52 -17.25 13.20
CA VAL A 57 13.64 -16.66 13.94
C VAL A 57 13.82 -15.17 13.58
N PHE A 58 13.60 -14.81 12.32
CA PHE A 58 13.70 -13.43 11.86
C PHE A 58 12.59 -12.53 12.41
N ALA A 59 11.44 -13.09 12.77
CA ALA A 59 10.32 -12.32 13.32
C ALA A 59 10.69 -11.61 14.63
N GLY A 60 11.31 -12.33 15.56
CA GLY A 60 11.74 -11.77 16.84
C GLY A 60 12.86 -10.74 16.70
N LEU A 61 13.84 -11.02 15.82
CA LEU A 61 14.91 -10.08 15.53
C LEU A 61 14.39 -8.79 14.91
N PHE A 62 13.48 -8.93 13.95
CA PHE A 62 12.86 -7.79 13.27
C PHE A 62 12.01 -6.95 14.24
N ALA A 63 11.18 -7.58 15.06
CA ALA A 63 10.36 -6.88 16.04
C ALA A 63 11.22 -6.02 17.00
N ARG A 64 12.32 -6.59 17.50
CA ARG A 64 13.27 -5.87 18.38
C ARG A 64 13.95 -4.70 17.65
N ALA A 65 14.44 -4.94 16.43
CA ALA A 65 15.16 -3.93 15.63
C ALA A 65 14.27 -2.71 15.27
N HIS A 66 12.95 -2.92 15.16
CA HIS A 66 11.99 -1.87 14.80
C HIS A 66 11.12 -1.39 15.96
N GLY A 67 11.39 -1.85 17.18
CA GLY A 67 10.65 -1.44 18.38
C GLY A 67 9.17 -1.87 18.37
N ILE A 68 8.84 -2.99 17.71
CA ILE A 68 7.47 -3.48 17.63
C ILE A 68 7.10 -4.18 18.96
N ASP A 69 6.15 -3.61 19.67
CA ASP A 69 5.63 -4.20 20.91
C ASP A 69 4.65 -5.34 20.59
N LEU A 70 5.11 -6.57 20.75
CA LEU A 70 4.32 -7.77 20.46
C LEU A 70 3.14 -7.97 21.44
N ASN A 71 3.11 -7.32 22.60
CA ASN A 71 2.00 -7.43 23.54
C ASN A 71 0.69 -6.84 23.02
N LYS A 72 0.79 -5.94 22.02
CA LYS A 72 -0.35 -5.32 21.33
C LYS A 72 -1.05 -6.24 20.33
N TYR A 73 -0.50 -7.42 20.07
CA TYR A 73 -1.01 -8.36 19.08
C TYR A 73 -1.64 -9.60 19.73
N GLU A 74 -2.58 -10.23 19.01
CA GLU A 74 -3.26 -11.43 19.50
C GLU A 74 -2.31 -12.60 19.73
N LYS A 75 -1.27 -12.72 18.85
CA LYS A 75 -0.20 -13.70 18.98
C LYS A 75 1.12 -13.00 19.30
N GLN A 76 1.90 -13.59 20.18
CA GLN A 76 3.27 -13.15 20.53
C GLN A 76 4.35 -14.06 19.95
N LYS A 77 3.97 -15.30 19.57
CA LYS A 77 4.82 -16.29 18.90
C LYS A 77 4.24 -16.60 17.52
N PHE A 78 5.09 -16.66 16.54
CA PHE A 78 4.73 -16.81 15.14
C PHE A 78 5.37 -18.06 14.54
N ASP A 79 4.63 -18.75 13.68
CA ASP A 79 5.07 -19.99 13.03
C ASP A 79 6.00 -19.72 11.83
N SER A 80 6.01 -18.50 11.31
CA SER A 80 6.86 -18.07 10.20
C SER A 80 7.03 -16.55 10.21
N TYR A 81 7.94 -16.03 9.38
CA TYR A 81 8.06 -14.60 9.18
C TYR A 81 6.79 -13.99 8.54
N ASN A 82 6.13 -14.70 7.62
CA ASN A 82 4.88 -14.22 7.02
C ASN A 82 3.72 -14.21 8.03
N ASP A 83 3.64 -15.16 8.96
CA ASP A 83 2.66 -15.13 10.07
C ASP A 83 2.88 -13.88 10.95
N PHE A 84 4.15 -13.56 11.25
CA PHE A 84 4.50 -12.30 11.92
C PHE A 84 4.14 -11.07 11.09
N PHE A 85 4.44 -11.07 9.79
CA PHE A 85 4.19 -9.92 8.92
C PHE A 85 2.70 -9.60 8.81
N THR A 86 1.85 -10.64 8.81
CA THR A 86 0.39 -10.53 8.77
C THR A 86 -0.27 -10.60 10.14
N ARG A 87 0.50 -10.34 11.22
CA ARG A 87 0.05 -10.37 12.61
C ARG A 87 -1.24 -9.58 12.80
N LYS A 88 -2.10 -10.05 13.70
CA LYS A 88 -3.36 -9.40 14.03
C LYS A 88 -3.23 -8.63 15.34
N ILE A 89 -3.55 -7.34 15.32
CA ILE A 89 -3.54 -6.47 16.48
C ILE A 89 -4.82 -6.68 17.28
N LYS A 90 -4.75 -6.51 18.59
CA LYS A 90 -5.91 -6.58 19.47
C LYS A 90 -6.87 -5.43 19.16
N ALA A 91 -8.18 -5.70 19.27
CA ALA A 91 -9.21 -4.73 18.92
C ALA A 91 -9.13 -3.42 19.75
N GLU A 92 -8.77 -3.54 21.02
CA GLU A 92 -8.60 -2.41 21.94
C GLU A 92 -7.43 -1.48 21.56
N GLU A 93 -6.43 -1.99 20.85
CA GLU A 93 -5.27 -1.20 20.38
C GLU A 93 -5.55 -0.41 19.10
N ARG A 94 -6.66 -0.72 18.42
CA ARG A 94 -7.11 -0.04 17.19
C ARG A 94 -8.61 0.21 17.22
N PRO A 95 -9.10 1.06 18.13
CA PRO A 95 -10.50 1.43 18.16
C PRO A 95 -10.87 2.13 16.85
N VAL A 96 -12.01 1.75 16.28
CA VAL A 96 -12.55 2.32 15.05
C VAL A 96 -13.67 3.29 15.44
N ASN A 97 -13.60 4.54 14.98
CA ASN A 97 -14.72 5.45 15.09
C ASN A 97 -15.84 4.98 14.14
N ARG A 98 -17.05 4.84 14.66
CA ARG A 98 -18.23 4.35 13.93
C ARG A 98 -19.26 5.42 13.65
N GLU A 99 -18.90 6.68 13.81
CA GLU A 99 -19.78 7.80 13.45
C GLU A 99 -19.87 7.91 11.93
N ASP A 100 -21.09 7.96 11.37
CA ASP A 100 -21.32 7.97 9.91
C ASP A 100 -20.71 9.18 9.20
N THR A 101 -20.42 10.26 9.93
CA THR A 101 -19.79 11.48 9.41
C THR A 101 -18.26 11.42 9.38
N VAL A 102 -17.64 10.35 9.89
CA VAL A 102 -16.19 10.22 10.04
C VAL A 102 -15.61 9.23 9.06
N LEU A 103 -14.77 9.71 8.16
CA LEU A 103 -13.97 8.86 7.30
C LEU A 103 -12.73 8.38 8.07
N ILE A 104 -12.64 7.09 8.34
CA ILE A 104 -11.50 6.50 9.05
C ILE A 104 -10.33 6.20 8.12
N SER A 105 -9.10 6.14 8.67
CA SER A 105 -7.95 5.61 7.91
C SER A 105 -8.07 4.09 7.77
N PRO A 106 -8.00 3.55 6.55
CA PRO A 106 -8.13 2.11 6.34
C PRO A 106 -6.94 1.32 6.87
N CYS A 107 -5.78 1.93 7.04
CA CYS A 107 -4.55 1.26 7.51
C CYS A 107 -3.56 2.25 8.12
N ASP A 108 -2.53 1.71 8.75
CA ASP A 108 -1.35 2.48 9.13
C ASP A 108 -0.59 2.94 7.87
N GLY A 109 0.29 3.91 8.01
CA GLY A 109 1.18 4.33 6.95
C GLY A 109 1.30 5.83 6.77
N LYS A 110 2.05 6.23 5.76
CA LYS A 110 2.26 7.64 5.40
C LYS A 110 1.26 8.05 4.33
N VAL A 111 0.42 9.02 4.69
CA VAL A 111 -0.67 9.50 3.85
C VAL A 111 -0.20 10.62 2.94
N SER A 112 -0.69 10.62 1.72
CA SER A 112 -0.59 11.73 0.78
C SER A 112 -1.90 11.84 0.01
N VAL A 113 -2.38 13.06 -0.18
CA VAL A 113 -3.65 13.34 -0.85
C VAL A 113 -3.39 14.17 -2.09
N TYR A 114 -4.01 13.80 -3.20
CA TYR A 114 -3.85 14.47 -4.48
C TYR A 114 -5.22 14.71 -5.12
N PRO A 115 -5.51 15.90 -5.62
CA PRO A 115 -6.71 16.13 -6.41
C PRO A 115 -6.60 15.40 -7.75
N ILE A 116 -7.69 14.78 -8.17
CA ILE A 116 -7.85 14.22 -9.51
C ILE A 116 -8.50 15.29 -10.38
N HIS A 117 -7.81 15.75 -11.42
CA HIS A 117 -8.36 16.74 -12.33
C HIS A 117 -9.53 16.16 -13.14
N GLU A 118 -10.35 17.04 -13.75
CA GLU A 118 -11.52 16.68 -14.58
C GLU A 118 -11.18 15.76 -15.77
N ASN A 119 -9.95 15.73 -16.20
CA ASN A 119 -9.45 14.79 -17.21
C ASN A 119 -8.92 13.46 -16.63
N GLY A 120 -9.16 13.20 -15.35
CA GLY A 120 -8.72 12.01 -14.62
C GLY A 120 -7.22 11.96 -14.32
N ARG A 121 -6.47 13.05 -14.52
CA ARG A 121 -5.02 13.13 -14.25
C ARG A 121 -4.76 13.58 -12.82
N PHE A 122 -3.69 13.06 -12.24
CA PHE A 122 -3.11 13.53 -10.98
C PHE A 122 -1.63 13.19 -10.92
N PHE A 123 -0.91 13.81 -9.99
CA PHE A 123 0.52 13.65 -9.85
C PHE A 123 0.84 13.10 -8.46
N ILE A 124 1.51 11.94 -8.41
CA ILE A 124 2.12 11.46 -7.18
C ILE A 124 3.57 11.94 -7.18
N LYS A 125 3.83 13.02 -6.46
CA LYS A 125 5.05 13.84 -6.56
C LYS A 125 5.22 14.37 -8.00
N HIS A 126 6.26 13.93 -8.72
CA HIS A 126 6.55 14.37 -10.09
C HIS A 126 6.08 13.39 -11.18
N THR A 127 5.53 12.24 -10.77
CA THR A 127 5.13 11.19 -11.71
C THR A 127 3.65 11.32 -12.05
N PRO A 128 3.30 11.47 -13.34
CA PRO A 128 1.92 11.58 -13.78
C PRO A 128 1.20 10.22 -13.78
N TYR A 129 -0.02 10.22 -13.28
CA TYR A 129 -0.95 9.11 -13.29
C TYR A 129 -2.29 9.54 -13.86
N THR A 130 -3.09 8.56 -14.27
CA THR A 130 -4.50 8.75 -14.55
C THR A 130 -5.29 7.67 -13.81
N THR A 131 -6.53 7.96 -13.46
CA THR A 131 -7.45 6.97 -12.86
C THR A 131 -7.52 5.72 -13.73
N HIS A 132 -7.68 5.90 -15.06
CA HIS A 132 -7.68 4.79 -16.02
C HIS A 132 -6.38 3.96 -15.99
N SER A 133 -5.20 4.61 -15.88
CA SER A 133 -3.91 3.88 -15.85
C SER A 133 -3.76 2.99 -14.61
N LEU A 134 -4.44 3.33 -13.52
CA LEU A 134 -4.44 2.55 -12.28
C LEU A 134 -5.52 1.46 -12.27
N ILE A 135 -6.75 1.78 -12.67
CA ILE A 135 -7.91 0.90 -12.56
C ILE A 135 -8.04 -0.01 -13.79
N ARG A 136 -7.59 0.44 -14.98
CA ARG A 136 -7.73 -0.23 -16.29
C ARG A 136 -9.19 -0.52 -16.66
N ASP A 137 -10.09 0.33 -16.20
CA ASP A 137 -11.51 0.32 -16.53
C ASP A 137 -11.89 1.77 -16.84
N ALA A 138 -12.24 2.05 -18.10
CA ALA A 138 -12.49 3.41 -18.55
C ALA A 138 -13.83 3.96 -18.02
N LYS A 139 -14.82 3.09 -17.83
CA LYS A 139 -16.13 3.48 -17.31
C LYS A 139 -16.00 3.86 -15.84
N LEU A 140 -15.43 2.94 -15.04
CA LEU A 140 -15.20 3.16 -13.61
C LEU A 140 -14.27 4.37 -13.35
N ALA A 141 -13.22 4.53 -14.16
CA ALA A 141 -12.26 5.62 -13.97
C ALA A 141 -12.90 7.02 -14.10
N ARG A 142 -13.99 7.15 -14.87
CA ARG A 142 -14.72 8.43 -15.05
C ARG A 142 -15.41 8.90 -13.78
N HIS A 143 -15.89 7.98 -12.93
CA HIS A 143 -16.54 8.31 -11.66
C HIS A 143 -15.62 9.02 -10.66
N TYR A 144 -14.30 8.92 -10.86
CA TYR A 144 -13.31 9.54 -9.97
C TYR A 144 -12.75 10.86 -10.51
N MET A 145 -13.21 11.34 -11.65
CA MET A 145 -12.80 12.64 -12.18
C MET A 145 -13.32 13.76 -11.26
N GLY A 146 -12.48 14.76 -10.97
CA GLY A 146 -12.79 15.82 -10.00
C GLY A 146 -12.71 15.39 -8.53
N GLY A 147 -12.45 14.10 -8.25
CA GLY A 147 -12.34 13.56 -6.91
C GLY A 147 -10.92 13.64 -6.32
N TRP A 148 -10.62 12.75 -5.37
CA TRP A 148 -9.38 12.72 -4.62
C TRP A 148 -8.70 11.35 -4.67
N ALA A 149 -7.39 11.33 -4.84
CA ALA A 149 -6.56 10.15 -4.67
C ALA A 149 -5.84 10.20 -3.32
N VAL A 150 -6.25 9.35 -2.40
CA VAL A 150 -5.59 9.18 -1.10
C VAL A 150 -4.62 8.01 -1.20
N VAL A 151 -3.35 8.29 -1.10
CA VAL A 151 -2.27 7.29 -1.18
C VAL A 151 -1.71 7.05 0.20
N ILE A 152 -1.88 5.85 0.74
CA ILE A 152 -1.34 5.44 2.03
C ILE A 152 -0.24 4.42 1.77
N ARG A 153 0.97 4.77 2.15
CA ARG A 153 2.14 3.93 1.93
C ARG A 153 2.62 3.32 3.23
N LEU A 154 2.55 2.01 3.29
CA LEU A 154 3.07 1.24 4.41
C LEU A 154 4.57 0.99 4.24
N THR A 155 5.29 0.97 5.35
CA THR A 155 6.66 0.50 5.46
C THR A 155 6.67 -0.85 6.20
N VAL A 156 7.77 -1.58 6.16
CA VAL A 156 7.86 -2.96 6.68
C VAL A 156 7.58 -3.09 8.18
N ASP A 157 7.72 -2.00 8.90
CA ASP A 157 7.43 -1.85 10.34
C ASP A 157 5.97 -1.52 10.66
N ASP A 158 5.22 -1.00 9.68
CA ASP A 158 3.80 -0.68 9.84
C ASP A 158 2.94 -1.95 10.04
N TYR A 159 1.69 -1.75 10.45
CA TYR A 159 0.69 -2.81 10.54
C TYR A 159 0.09 -3.10 9.17
N HIS A 160 0.23 -4.35 8.66
CA HIS A 160 -0.10 -4.69 7.27
C HIS A 160 -1.51 -5.27 7.06
N ARG A 161 -2.42 -5.05 8.00
CA ARG A 161 -3.85 -5.30 7.76
C ARG A 161 -4.57 -3.98 7.54
N TYR A 162 -5.68 -4.04 6.82
CA TYR A 162 -6.51 -2.87 6.53
C TYR A 162 -7.98 -3.20 6.82
N CYS A 163 -8.77 -2.15 7.01
CA CYS A 163 -10.23 -2.20 7.07
C CYS A 163 -10.82 -1.32 5.96
N TYR A 164 -12.12 -1.41 5.76
CA TYR A 164 -12.82 -0.47 4.89
C TYR A 164 -12.97 0.88 5.58
N VAL A 165 -13.02 1.94 4.79
CA VAL A 165 -13.08 3.33 5.29
C VAL A 165 -14.42 3.71 5.90
N ALA A 166 -15.47 2.98 5.55
CA ALA A 166 -16.85 3.15 6.03
C ALA A 166 -17.63 1.84 5.82
N ASP A 167 -18.82 1.78 6.34
CA ASP A 167 -19.80 0.73 6.05
C ASP A 167 -20.33 0.89 4.62
N GLY A 168 -20.62 -0.21 3.94
CA GLY A 168 -21.10 -0.21 2.57
C GLY A 168 -21.04 -1.58 1.92
N GLU A 169 -21.52 -1.66 0.69
CA GLU A 169 -21.47 -2.87 -0.12
C GLU A 169 -20.15 -2.94 -0.92
N LYS A 170 -19.43 -4.04 -0.77
CA LYS A 170 -18.19 -4.28 -1.51
C LYS A 170 -18.47 -4.98 -2.81
N THR A 171 -18.02 -4.40 -3.93
CA THR A 171 -18.02 -5.08 -5.23
C THR A 171 -17.02 -6.24 -5.27
N TYR A 172 -17.08 -7.06 -6.33
CA TYR A 172 -16.09 -8.09 -6.54
C TYR A 172 -14.68 -7.53 -6.68
N GLN A 173 -13.69 -8.32 -6.22
CA GLN A 173 -12.30 -7.93 -6.26
C GLN A 173 -11.71 -8.15 -7.66
N ARG A 174 -11.14 -7.11 -8.24
CA ARG A 174 -10.43 -7.16 -9.52
C ARG A 174 -8.93 -7.17 -9.30
N ARG A 175 -8.23 -8.02 -10.06
CA ARG A 175 -6.78 -8.09 -10.06
C ARG A 175 -6.22 -7.62 -11.40
N ILE A 176 -5.24 -6.73 -11.33
CA ILE A 176 -4.46 -6.27 -12.47
C ILE A 176 -3.06 -6.86 -12.33
N PRO A 177 -2.65 -7.80 -13.22
CA PRO A 177 -1.32 -8.38 -13.15
C PRO A 177 -0.24 -7.33 -13.46
N GLY A 178 0.92 -7.51 -12.86
CA GLY A 178 2.07 -6.64 -13.00
C GLY A 178 3.31 -7.28 -12.39
N ILE A 179 4.33 -6.48 -12.18
CA ILE A 179 5.59 -6.86 -11.53
C ILE A 179 5.63 -6.33 -10.10
N PHE A 180 6.73 -6.54 -9.37
CA PHE A 180 6.84 -6.15 -7.97
C PHE A 180 8.02 -5.20 -7.75
N HIS A 181 7.86 -3.93 -8.18
CA HIS A 181 8.77 -2.87 -7.77
C HIS A 181 8.57 -2.52 -6.29
N THR A 182 9.62 -2.04 -5.65
CA THR A 182 9.49 -1.39 -4.35
C THR A 182 8.50 -0.22 -4.42
N VAL A 183 7.69 -0.04 -3.38
CA VAL A 183 6.78 1.13 -3.25
C VAL A 183 7.48 2.35 -2.65
N ASN A 184 8.81 2.34 -2.57
CA ASN A 184 9.56 3.49 -2.09
C ASN A 184 9.40 4.66 -3.07
N PRO A 185 9.09 5.88 -2.60
CA PRO A 185 8.90 7.07 -3.44
C PRO A 185 10.08 7.41 -4.36
N ILE A 186 11.30 7.05 -3.97
CA ILE A 186 12.50 7.27 -4.81
C ILE A 186 12.40 6.49 -6.13
N ALA A 187 11.86 5.27 -6.08
CA ALA A 187 11.61 4.50 -7.29
C ALA A 187 10.51 5.12 -8.16
N ASN A 188 9.46 5.67 -7.51
CA ASN A 188 8.38 6.34 -8.23
C ASN A 188 8.82 7.62 -8.95
N ASP A 189 9.80 8.34 -8.40
CA ASP A 189 10.33 9.55 -9.03
C ASP A 189 11.08 9.25 -10.37
N ILE A 190 11.45 7.99 -10.60
CA ILE A 190 12.17 7.55 -11.79
C ILE A 190 11.30 6.68 -12.71
N CYS A 191 10.47 5.82 -12.13
CA CYS A 191 9.58 4.90 -12.84
C CYS A 191 8.17 4.97 -12.27
N PRO A 192 7.11 4.95 -13.10
CA PRO A 192 5.73 5.01 -12.64
C PRO A 192 5.30 3.66 -12.03
N ILE A 193 5.91 3.30 -10.89
CA ILE A 193 5.83 1.97 -10.28
C ILE A 193 4.40 1.55 -9.92
N TYR A 194 3.54 2.48 -9.49
CA TYR A 194 2.18 2.13 -9.06
C TYR A 194 1.33 1.57 -10.20
N LYS A 195 1.50 2.05 -11.44
CA LYS A 195 0.79 1.48 -12.60
C LYS A 195 1.48 0.25 -13.20
N MET A 196 2.76 0.01 -12.86
CA MET A 196 3.52 -1.16 -13.32
C MET A 196 3.36 -2.35 -12.38
N ASN A 197 3.17 -2.09 -11.08
CA ASN A 197 3.02 -3.13 -10.08
C ASN A 197 1.70 -3.90 -10.22
N SER A 198 1.74 -5.17 -9.83
CA SER A 198 0.54 -5.96 -9.59
C SER A 198 -0.28 -5.27 -8.52
N ARG A 199 -1.58 -5.17 -8.74
CA ARG A 199 -2.51 -4.50 -7.82
C ARG A 199 -3.88 -5.13 -7.88
N GLU A 200 -4.62 -4.93 -6.84
CA GLU A 200 -5.99 -5.38 -6.69
C GLU A 200 -6.84 -4.21 -6.23
N TYR A 201 -8.10 -4.18 -6.64
CA TYR A 201 -9.05 -3.18 -6.19
C TYR A 201 -10.47 -3.76 -6.11
N CYS A 202 -11.28 -3.13 -5.31
CA CYS A 202 -12.73 -3.27 -5.28
C CYS A 202 -13.33 -1.86 -5.08
N CYS A 203 -14.58 -1.67 -5.42
CA CYS A 203 -15.34 -0.50 -5.04
C CYS A 203 -16.06 -0.78 -3.72
N LEU A 204 -16.23 0.25 -2.93
CA LEU A 204 -17.13 0.27 -1.79
C LEU A 204 -18.27 1.23 -2.15
N LEU A 205 -19.47 0.70 -2.24
CA LEU A 205 -20.69 1.47 -2.52
C LEU A 205 -21.37 1.78 -1.19
N TYR A 206 -21.69 3.02 -0.96
CA TYR A 206 -22.50 3.40 0.19
C TYR A 206 -23.95 2.95 -0.03
N THR A 207 -24.64 2.57 1.04
CA THR A 207 -26.01 2.01 0.96
C THR A 207 -27.03 2.97 0.39
N SER A 208 -26.81 4.28 0.48
CA SER A 208 -27.65 5.31 -0.15
C SER A 208 -27.46 5.42 -1.67
N ASP A 209 -26.28 5.03 -2.18
CA ASP A 209 -25.93 5.21 -3.60
C ASP A 209 -25.99 3.89 -4.38
N ALA A 210 -26.12 2.76 -3.67
CA ALA A 210 -26.10 1.42 -4.27
C ALA A 210 -27.27 1.16 -5.23
N ALA A 211 -28.39 1.81 -5.06
CA ALA A 211 -29.56 1.65 -5.90
C ALA A 211 -29.40 2.33 -7.28
N ASP A 212 -28.71 3.47 -7.34
CA ASP A 212 -28.56 4.25 -8.57
C ASP A 212 -27.37 3.81 -9.44
N GLU A 213 -26.38 3.13 -8.85
CA GLU A 213 -25.17 2.70 -9.57
C GLU A 213 -25.24 1.28 -10.13
N LEU A 214 -26.14 0.40 -9.62
CA LEU A 214 -26.27 -0.99 -10.09
C LEU A 214 -26.90 -1.10 -11.48
N ASP A 215 -27.68 -0.12 -11.91
CA ASP A 215 -28.29 -0.08 -13.25
C ASP A 215 -27.32 0.41 -14.35
N GLY A 216 -26.11 0.76 -14.00
CA GLY A 216 -25.10 1.33 -14.90
C GLY A 216 -23.83 0.51 -15.13
N VAL A 217 -23.68 -0.71 -14.59
CA VAL A 217 -22.45 -1.54 -14.71
C VAL A 217 -22.67 -2.77 -15.55
#